data_4e62546022f8046ed7ff92b1b4f0c402
#
_entry.id   4e62546022f8046ed7ff92b1b4f0c402
#
_cell.length_a   1.000
_cell.length_b   1.000
_cell.length_c   1.000
_cell.angle_alpha   90.00
_cell.angle_beta   90.00
_cell.angle_gamma   90.00
#
_symmetry.space_group_name_H-M   'P 1'
#
loop_
_entity.id
_entity.type
_entity.pdbx_description
1 polymer ?
#
loop_
_entity_poly.entity_id
_entity_poly.type
_entity_poly.pdbx_seq_one_letter_code
_entity_poly.pdbx_strand_id
1 'polypeptide(L)'
;MRCVMKKEFQDYLINQGYSIKTPSGNPSTVYDYQKRIDKVCEWEGYTWETLANNIGRIVVMYDIGGAKENLGNLSHRAVINALKQFKKFVQQ
;
A
#
# COMPACT_ATOMS: atom_id res chain seq x y z
N MET A 1 7.65 -16.25 -9.58
CA MET A 1 8.15 -14.89 -9.82
C MET A 1 8.28 -14.15 -8.50
N ARG A 2 9.43 -13.55 -8.27
CA ARG A 2 9.64 -12.81 -7.03
C ARG A 2 8.98 -11.44 -7.08
N CYS A 3 8.50 -11.00 -5.94
CA CYS A 3 7.89 -9.69 -5.83
C CYS A 3 8.97 -8.67 -5.44
N VAL A 4 9.79 -8.28 -6.41
CA VAL A 4 10.86 -7.32 -6.19
C VAL A 4 10.29 -5.96 -5.77
N MET A 5 9.13 -5.62 -6.32
CA MET A 5 8.49 -4.34 -6.04
C MET A 5 8.13 -4.17 -4.56
N LYS A 6 7.79 -5.26 -3.88
CA LYS A 6 7.46 -5.20 -2.47
C LYS A 6 8.67 -4.74 -1.65
N LYS A 7 9.84 -5.27 -1.97
CA LYS A 7 11.08 -4.86 -1.30
C LYS A 7 11.43 -3.42 -1.65
N GLU A 8 11.24 -3.04 -2.89
CA GLU A 8 11.51 -1.67 -3.33
C GLU A 8 10.59 -0.67 -2.63
N PHE A 9 9.32 -1.04 -2.45
CA PHE A 9 8.39 -0.20 -1.72
C PHE A 9 8.81 -0.06 -0.25
N GLN A 10 9.28 -1.15 0.33
CA GLN A 10 9.81 -1.13 1.69
C GLN A 10 10.95 -0.11 1.82
N ASP A 11 11.90 -0.17 0.89
CA ASP A 11 13.03 0.74 0.89
C ASP A 11 12.59 2.20 0.70
N TYR A 12 11.61 2.40 -0.17
CA TYR A 12 11.04 3.73 -0.40
C TYR A 12 10.45 4.30 0.90
N LEU A 13 9.66 3.49 1.62
CA LEU A 13 9.04 3.94 2.86
C LEU A 13 10.08 4.26 3.93
N ILE A 14 11.12 3.45 4.02
CA ILE A 14 12.21 3.70 4.97
C ILE A 14 12.87 5.03 4.65
N ASN A 15 13.10 5.31 3.37
CA ASN A 15 13.70 6.57 2.94
C ASN A 15 12.80 7.77 3.22
N GLN A 16 11.49 7.55 3.34
CA GLN A 16 10.55 8.61 3.71
C GLN A 16 10.48 8.84 5.22
N GLY A 17 11.23 8.06 6.00
CA GLY A 17 11.28 8.24 7.44
C GLY A 17 10.45 7.25 8.24
N TYR A 18 9.80 6.29 7.58
CA TYR A 18 9.04 5.26 8.31
C TYR A 18 9.98 4.18 8.82
N SER A 19 9.62 3.57 9.94
CA SER A 19 10.44 2.53 10.57
C SER A 19 9.90 1.14 10.26
N ILE A 20 10.81 0.16 10.18
CA ILE A 20 10.42 -1.23 10.01
C ILE A 20 9.81 -1.77 11.30
N LYS A 21 10.36 -1.38 12.45
CA LYS A 21 9.87 -1.81 13.75
C LYS A 21 9.80 -0.63 14.71
N THR A 22 8.83 -0.71 15.63
CA THR A 22 8.76 0.26 16.71
C THR A 22 9.80 -0.11 17.76
N PRO A 23 10.10 0.81 18.71
CA PRO A 23 11.02 0.50 19.80
C PRO A 23 10.61 -0.72 20.63
N SER A 24 9.31 -1.03 20.68
CA SER A 24 8.82 -2.21 21.39
C SER A 24 8.95 -3.50 20.58
N GLY A 25 9.43 -3.43 19.35
CA GLY A 25 9.60 -4.60 18.48
C GLY A 25 8.37 -4.99 17.69
N ASN A 26 7.27 -4.27 17.83
CA ASN A 26 6.05 -4.55 17.08
C ASN A 26 6.20 -4.13 15.63
N PRO A 27 5.41 -4.75 14.71
CA PRO A 27 5.42 -4.32 13.31
C PRO A 27 5.11 -2.84 13.20
N SER A 28 5.80 -2.18 12.29
CA SER A 28 5.73 -0.74 12.11
C SER A 28 4.81 -0.35 10.97
N THR A 29 4.76 0.95 10.69
CA THR A 29 4.03 1.51 9.56
C THR A 29 4.47 0.90 8.23
N VAL A 30 5.77 0.67 8.05
CA VAL A 30 6.29 0.06 6.82
C VAL A 30 5.66 -1.32 6.60
N TYR A 31 5.71 -2.17 7.61
CA TYR A 31 5.15 -3.50 7.53
C TYR A 31 3.64 -3.45 7.31
N ASP A 32 2.97 -2.55 8.02
CA ASP A 32 1.53 -2.39 7.93
C ASP A 32 1.10 -1.97 6.53
N TYR A 33 1.81 -1.02 5.93
CA TYR A 33 1.53 -0.58 4.57
C TYR A 33 1.71 -1.72 3.57
N GLN A 34 2.77 -2.51 3.72
CA GLN A 34 2.98 -3.66 2.85
C GLN A 34 1.83 -4.66 2.94
N LYS A 35 1.35 -4.91 4.15
CA LYS A 35 0.22 -5.82 4.36
C LYS A 35 -1.04 -5.28 3.71
N ARG A 36 -1.27 -3.98 3.77
CA ARG A 36 -2.46 -3.38 3.15
C ARG A 36 -2.39 -3.51 1.63
N ILE A 37 -1.21 -3.31 1.05
CA ILE A 37 -1.05 -3.50 -0.40
C ILE A 37 -1.28 -4.96 -0.77
N ASP A 38 -0.74 -5.91 0.00
CA ASP A 38 -1.01 -7.33 -0.22
C ASP A 38 -2.52 -7.61 -0.21
N LYS A 39 -3.23 -6.98 0.72
CA LYS A 39 -4.67 -7.19 0.85
C LYS A 39 -5.44 -6.67 -0.36
N VAL A 40 -5.06 -5.51 -0.87
CA VAL A 40 -5.67 -4.95 -2.07
C VAL A 40 -5.40 -5.86 -3.27
N CYS A 41 -4.18 -6.36 -3.40
CA CYS A 41 -3.86 -7.31 -4.46
C CYS A 41 -4.76 -8.54 -4.38
N GLU A 42 -4.99 -9.03 -3.17
CA GLU A 42 -5.86 -10.18 -2.95
C GLU A 42 -7.29 -9.88 -3.39
N TRP A 43 -7.82 -8.71 -2.99
CA TRP A 43 -9.18 -8.32 -3.33
C TRP A 43 -9.38 -8.12 -4.83
N GLU A 44 -8.36 -7.60 -5.52
CA GLU A 44 -8.46 -7.32 -6.96
C GLU A 44 -7.99 -8.48 -7.83
N GLY A 45 -7.36 -9.49 -7.22
CA GLY A 45 -6.77 -10.58 -8.00
C GLY A 45 -5.54 -10.13 -8.78
N TYR A 46 -4.79 -9.18 -8.25
CA TYR A 46 -3.62 -8.58 -8.91
C TYR A 46 -2.31 -9.04 -8.29
N THR A 47 -1.25 -8.96 -9.09
CA THR A 47 0.11 -8.95 -8.56
C THR A 47 0.45 -7.51 -8.20
N TRP A 48 1.58 -7.31 -7.52
CA TRP A 48 2.04 -5.96 -7.20
C TRP A 48 2.28 -5.15 -8.48
N GLU A 49 2.85 -5.77 -9.51
CA GLU A 49 3.11 -5.10 -10.78
C GLU A 49 1.81 -4.67 -11.46
N THR A 50 0.82 -5.55 -11.46
CA THR A 50 -0.48 -5.22 -12.04
C THR A 50 -1.15 -4.08 -11.26
N LEU A 51 -1.05 -4.12 -9.93
CA LEU A 51 -1.58 -3.04 -9.11
C LEU A 51 -0.88 -1.71 -9.44
N ALA A 52 0.44 -1.74 -9.59
CA ALA A 52 1.19 -0.53 -9.94
C ALA A 52 0.75 0.06 -11.27
N ASN A 53 0.49 -0.80 -12.25
CA ASN A 53 0.05 -0.34 -13.56
C ASN A 53 -1.34 0.29 -13.53
N ASN A 54 -2.13 0.01 -12.50
CA ASN A 54 -3.50 0.51 -12.38
C ASN A 54 -3.67 1.40 -11.15
N ILE A 55 -2.58 1.85 -10.54
CA ILE A 55 -2.65 2.49 -9.22
C ILE A 55 -3.49 3.77 -9.23
N GLY A 56 -3.43 4.54 -10.28
CA GLY A 56 -4.22 5.77 -10.35
C GLY A 56 -5.71 5.48 -10.25
N ARG A 57 -6.18 4.48 -10.98
CA ARG A 57 -7.59 4.07 -10.96
C ARG A 57 -7.96 3.44 -9.61
N ILE A 58 -7.07 2.64 -9.07
CA ILE A 58 -7.32 1.95 -7.80
C ILE A 58 -7.43 2.96 -6.66
N VAL A 59 -6.56 3.96 -6.62
CA VAL A 59 -6.64 4.98 -5.57
C VAL A 59 -7.99 5.70 -5.64
N VAL A 60 -8.44 6.09 -6.82
CA VAL A 60 -9.72 6.76 -6.97
C VAL A 60 -10.86 5.87 -6.49
N MET A 61 -10.79 4.57 -6.81
CA MET A 61 -11.83 3.61 -6.43
C MET A 61 -11.94 3.43 -4.92
N TYR A 62 -10.80 3.46 -4.23
CA TYR A 62 -10.75 3.19 -2.78
C TYR A 62 -10.81 4.46 -1.94
N ASP A 63 -10.73 5.63 -2.57
CA ASP A 63 -10.79 6.89 -1.85
C ASP A 63 -12.25 7.32 -1.62
N ILE A 64 -12.43 8.41 -0.91
CA ILE A 64 -13.75 8.97 -0.60
C ILE A 64 -14.47 9.26 -1.92
N GLY A 65 -15.70 8.78 -2.01
CA GLY A 65 -16.50 8.93 -3.21
C GLY A 65 -16.30 7.81 -4.23
N GLY A 66 -15.35 6.91 -4.01
CA GLY A 66 -15.11 5.81 -4.93
C GLY A 66 -16.00 4.61 -4.63
N ALA A 67 -16.06 3.67 -5.59
CA ALA A 67 -16.92 2.49 -5.47
C ALA A 67 -16.52 1.58 -4.31
N LYS A 68 -15.26 1.59 -3.91
CA LYS A 68 -14.73 0.74 -2.83
C LYS A 68 -14.24 1.55 -1.65
N GLU A 69 -14.86 2.69 -1.42
CA GLU A 69 -14.52 3.56 -0.30
C GLU A 69 -14.53 2.82 1.04
N ASN A 70 -15.49 1.92 1.23
CA ASN A 70 -15.59 1.16 2.48
C ASN A 70 -14.32 0.35 2.76
N LEU A 71 -13.74 -0.23 1.72
CA LEU A 71 -12.50 -1.00 1.87
C LEU A 71 -11.32 -0.07 2.12
N GLY A 72 -11.29 1.08 1.45
CA GLY A 72 -10.22 2.06 1.66
C GLY A 72 -10.20 2.63 3.06
N ASN A 73 -11.37 2.70 3.70
CA ASN A 73 -11.48 3.27 5.04
C ASN A 73 -11.19 2.26 6.16
N LEU A 74 -10.97 0.99 5.83
CA LEU A 74 -10.69 -0.02 6.84
C LEU A 74 -9.46 0.38 7.67
N SER A 75 -9.49 0.02 8.94
CA SER A 75 -8.41 0.27 9.89
C SER A 75 -8.03 1.75 9.93
N HIS A 76 -9.03 2.62 10.11
CA HIS A 76 -8.83 4.06 10.20
C HIS A 76 -8.17 4.61 8.95
N ARG A 77 -8.64 4.16 7.79
CA ARG A 77 -8.14 4.59 6.48
C ARG A 77 -6.72 4.12 6.17
N ALA A 78 -6.28 3.07 6.85
CA ALA A 78 -4.93 2.56 6.59
C ALA A 78 -4.78 2.06 5.16
N VAL A 79 -5.84 1.45 4.60
CA VAL A 79 -5.79 0.91 3.24
C VAL A 79 -5.58 2.03 2.22
N ILE A 80 -6.40 3.09 2.28
CA ILE A 80 -6.25 4.19 1.31
C ILE A 80 -4.95 4.94 1.51
N ASN A 81 -4.49 5.08 2.74
CA ASN A 81 -3.21 5.73 3.01
C ASN A 81 -2.05 4.92 2.41
N ALA A 82 -2.11 3.59 2.53
CA ALA A 82 -1.09 2.72 1.93
C ALA A 82 -1.11 2.84 0.41
N LEU A 83 -2.31 2.88 -0.19
CA LEU A 83 -2.44 3.02 -1.64
C LEU A 83 -1.88 4.36 -2.12
N LYS A 84 -2.11 5.43 -1.38
CA LYS A 84 -1.56 6.74 -1.74
C LYS A 84 -0.05 6.75 -1.69
N GLN A 85 0.54 6.11 -0.69
CA GLN A 85 1.99 5.98 -0.61
C GLN A 85 2.53 5.12 -1.74
N PHE A 86 1.84 4.05 -2.08
CA PHE A 86 2.25 3.19 -3.18
C PHE A 86 2.20 3.95 -4.51
N LYS A 87 1.18 4.79 -4.70
CA LYS A 87 1.10 5.63 -5.89
C LYS A 87 2.30 6.56 -6.00
N LYS A 88 2.67 7.19 -4.90
CA LYS A 88 3.86 8.07 -4.89
C LYS A 88 5.13 7.30 -5.26
N PHE A 89 5.25 6.10 -4.71
CA PHE A 89 6.39 5.24 -5.01
C PHE A 89 6.45 4.88 -6.50
N VAL A 90 5.31 4.51 -7.08
CA VAL A 90 5.24 4.12 -8.49
C VAL A 90 5.54 5.30 -9.41
N GLN A 91 5.19 6.50 -9.01
CA GLN A 91 5.30 7.69 -9.84
C GLN A 91 6.60 8.46 -9.69
N GLN A 92 7.47 8.04 -8.79
CA GLN A 92 8.74 8.74 -8.62
C GLN A 92 9.71 8.53 -9.78
#